data_491b07c57f397bee5a7d0c438838bf5c
#
_entry.id   491b07c57f397bee5a7d0c438838bf5c
#
_cell.length_a   1.000
_cell.length_b   1.000
_cell.length_c   1.000
_cell.angle_alpha   90.00
_cell.angle_beta   90.00
_cell.angle_gamma   90.00
#
_symmetry.space_group_name_H-M   'P 1'
#
loop_
_entity.id
_entity.type
_entity.pdbx_description
1 polymer ?
#
loop_
_entity_poly.entity_id
_entity_poly.type
_entity_poly.pdbx_seq_one_letter_code
_entity_poly.pdbx_strand_id
1 'polypeptide(L)'
;MLRRLFTLRWIALLILLAVVVGGMGFAGLWQLNVAKDRGTNQEVAKAPTKPVVPITELLKPHETFPAIESSRRVTAQGRYEPDKQFLVADRRLDGQSGYWVVTPMIQRTTGARLVILRGFVTSPAAASKPTRNDVTVTGGMAPGESPSVGTYPAGQSGSIDLPAKLNEWGGDLYNAFLFALEEKPNATDDSITRVPPPPPNPTHGFRFVNLMYAFQWWVFAIFAIYVFWRMLRDDVYGPPERRRRPTSTDNEPTAVEESNV
;
A
#
# COMPACT_ATOMS: atom_id res chain seq x y z
N MET A 1 0.66 40.86 -31.74
CA MET A 1 1.00 39.71 -30.89
C MET A 1 2.31 39.05 -31.30
N LEU A 2 2.50 38.50 -32.49
CA LEU A 2 3.70 37.73 -32.89
C LEU A 2 5.02 38.50 -32.73
N ARG A 3 5.10 39.77 -33.10
CA ARG A 3 6.34 40.57 -32.97
C ARG A 3 6.82 40.76 -31.53
N ARG A 4 5.93 40.75 -30.53
CA ARG A 4 6.30 40.88 -29.11
C ARG A 4 6.79 39.55 -28.50
N LEU A 5 6.33 38.40 -29.00
CA LEU A 5 6.83 37.07 -28.59
C LEU A 5 8.34 36.90 -28.86
N PHE A 6 8.92 37.63 -29.82
CA PHE A 6 10.35 37.55 -30.16
C PHE A 6 11.25 38.44 -29.27
N THR A 7 10.72 39.08 -28.23
CA THR A 7 11.57 39.78 -27.26
C THR A 7 12.18 38.78 -26.28
N LEU A 8 13.40 39.03 -25.83
CA LEU A 8 14.14 38.11 -24.93
C LEU A 8 13.30 37.70 -23.68
N ARG A 9 12.53 38.67 -23.15
CA ARG A 9 11.62 38.44 -22.01
C ARG A 9 10.54 37.40 -22.32
N TRP A 10 9.86 37.50 -23.46
CA TRP A 10 8.78 36.62 -23.85
C TRP A 10 9.29 35.23 -24.27
N ILE A 11 10.48 35.16 -24.90
CA ILE A 11 11.15 33.92 -25.22
C ILE A 11 11.51 33.17 -23.92
N ALA A 12 12.09 33.85 -22.91
CA ALA A 12 12.40 33.25 -21.62
C ALA A 12 11.14 32.74 -20.91
N LEU A 13 10.03 33.52 -20.91
CA LEU A 13 8.77 33.10 -20.33
C LEU A 13 8.14 31.94 -21.09
N LEU A 14 8.28 31.85 -22.39
CA LEU A 14 7.78 30.74 -23.21
C LEU A 14 8.57 29.46 -22.95
N ILE A 15 9.91 29.56 -22.81
CA ILE A 15 10.75 28.42 -22.40
C ILE A 15 10.36 27.95 -21.00
N LEU A 16 10.20 28.87 -20.06
CA LEU A 16 9.75 28.54 -18.70
C LEU A 16 8.39 27.84 -18.71
N LEU A 17 7.43 28.35 -19.48
CA LEU A 17 6.12 27.72 -19.67
C LEU A 17 6.25 26.30 -20.22
N ALA A 18 7.08 26.10 -21.25
CA ALA A 18 7.30 24.78 -21.85
C ALA A 18 7.88 23.78 -20.84
N VAL A 19 8.84 24.21 -20.01
CA VAL A 19 9.41 23.39 -18.94
C VAL A 19 8.36 23.04 -17.88
N VAL A 20 7.60 24.02 -17.43
CA VAL A 20 6.55 23.84 -16.41
C VAL A 20 5.44 22.91 -16.92
N VAL A 21 4.91 23.17 -18.12
CA VAL A 21 3.84 22.34 -18.72
C VAL A 21 4.35 20.92 -19.03
N GLY A 22 5.58 20.78 -19.52
CA GLY A 22 6.23 19.50 -19.76
C GLY A 22 6.40 18.69 -18.47
N GLY A 23 6.90 19.34 -17.40
CA GLY A 23 7.04 18.72 -16.08
C GLY A 23 5.71 18.28 -15.48
N MET A 24 4.67 19.12 -15.56
CA MET A 24 3.32 18.78 -15.10
C MET A 24 2.68 17.67 -15.94
N GLY A 25 2.89 17.68 -17.26
CA GLY A 25 2.45 16.62 -18.16
C GLY A 25 3.10 15.26 -17.80
N PHE A 26 4.41 15.25 -17.58
CA PHE A 26 5.15 14.08 -17.16
C PHE A 26 4.68 13.56 -15.80
N ALA A 27 4.51 14.44 -14.80
CA ALA A 27 4.01 14.07 -13.48
C ALA A 27 2.59 13.47 -13.55
N GLY A 28 1.71 14.04 -14.38
CA GLY A 28 0.38 13.50 -14.63
C GLY A 28 0.40 12.10 -15.26
N LEU A 29 1.24 11.88 -16.27
CA LEU A 29 1.41 10.57 -16.90
C LEU A 29 2.01 9.55 -15.94
N TRP A 30 2.99 9.94 -15.14
CA TRP A 30 3.58 9.08 -14.11
C TRP A 30 2.52 8.64 -13.09
N GLN A 31 1.72 9.57 -12.56
CA GLN A 31 0.63 9.27 -11.64
C GLN A 31 -0.44 8.36 -12.27
N LEU A 32 -0.75 8.56 -13.55
CA LEU A 32 -1.67 7.72 -14.29
C LEU A 32 -1.13 6.29 -14.44
N ASN A 33 0.17 6.12 -14.70
CA ASN A 33 0.80 4.81 -14.80
C ASN A 33 0.80 4.08 -13.45
N VAL A 34 1.11 4.80 -12.35
CA VAL A 34 1.00 4.26 -10.98
C VAL A 34 -0.44 3.86 -10.65
N ALA A 35 -1.44 4.64 -11.12
CA ALA A 35 -2.86 4.28 -10.95
C ALA A 35 -3.26 3.02 -11.74
N LYS A 36 -2.59 2.74 -12.87
CA LYS A 36 -2.87 1.64 -13.79
C LYS A 36 -2.05 0.38 -13.54
N ASP A 37 -1.26 0.30 -12.47
CA ASP A 37 -0.37 -0.86 -12.23
C ASP A 37 -1.18 -2.16 -12.05
N ARG A 38 -1.68 -2.68 -13.17
CA ARG A 38 -2.47 -3.90 -13.30
C ARG A 38 -1.60 -5.15 -13.39
N GLY A 39 -0.34 -5.01 -13.80
CA GLY A 39 0.54 -6.14 -14.02
C GLY A 39 0.83 -6.89 -12.73
N THR A 40 1.26 -6.18 -11.70
CA THR A 40 1.55 -6.75 -10.38
C THR A 40 0.30 -7.35 -9.74
N ASN A 41 -0.87 -6.71 -9.89
CA ASN A 41 -2.13 -7.20 -9.33
C ASN A 41 -2.61 -8.51 -9.99
N GLN A 42 -2.40 -8.67 -11.30
CA GLN A 42 -2.73 -9.91 -11.99
C GLN A 42 -1.81 -11.06 -11.59
N GLU A 43 -0.53 -10.81 -11.40
CA GLU A 43 0.42 -11.83 -10.95
C GLU A 43 0.12 -12.27 -9.51
N VAL A 44 -0.18 -11.34 -8.60
CA VAL A 44 -0.64 -11.66 -7.24
C VAL A 44 -1.93 -12.48 -7.27
N ALA A 45 -2.91 -12.11 -8.09
CA ALA A 45 -4.17 -12.86 -8.20
C ALA A 45 -3.97 -14.29 -8.73
N LYS A 46 -2.95 -14.52 -9.58
CA LYS A 46 -2.62 -15.84 -10.12
C LYS A 46 -1.72 -16.67 -9.20
N ALA A 47 -1.09 -16.08 -8.20
CA ALA A 47 -0.13 -16.77 -7.34
C ALA A 47 -0.66 -18.10 -6.74
N PRO A 48 -1.90 -18.19 -6.22
CA PRO A 48 -2.44 -19.44 -5.68
C PRO A 48 -2.64 -20.54 -6.72
N THR A 49 -2.77 -20.20 -7.99
CA THR A 49 -3.03 -21.16 -9.08
C THR A 49 -1.76 -21.67 -9.76
N LYS A 50 -0.60 -21.04 -9.47
CA LYS A 50 0.69 -21.49 -9.98
C LYS A 50 1.05 -22.86 -9.41
N PRO A 51 1.87 -23.68 -10.10
CA PRO A 51 2.33 -24.97 -9.60
C PRO A 51 2.96 -24.85 -8.21
N VAL A 52 2.73 -25.87 -7.38
CA VAL A 52 3.34 -25.98 -6.04
C VAL A 52 4.84 -26.25 -6.21
N VAL A 53 5.67 -25.46 -5.52
CA VAL A 53 7.13 -25.60 -5.57
C VAL A 53 7.70 -25.57 -4.14
N PRO A 54 8.93 -26.07 -3.91
CA PRO A 54 9.61 -25.88 -2.64
C PRO A 54 9.77 -24.40 -2.29
N ILE A 55 9.56 -24.04 -1.02
CA ILE A 55 9.73 -22.64 -0.56
C ILE A 55 11.13 -22.10 -0.87
N THR A 56 12.13 -22.96 -0.83
CA THR A 56 13.55 -22.63 -1.10
C THR A 56 13.83 -22.13 -2.52
N GLU A 57 12.91 -22.38 -3.47
CA GLU A 57 12.99 -21.85 -4.83
C GLU A 57 12.49 -20.41 -4.94
N LEU A 58 11.64 -19.98 -4.00
CA LEU A 58 11.00 -18.66 -4.05
C LEU A 58 11.55 -17.68 -3.03
N LEU A 59 12.04 -18.19 -1.89
CA LEU A 59 12.47 -17.35 -0.78
C LEU A 59 13.60 -18.04 -0.01
N LYS A 60 14.64 -17.30 0.30
CA LYS A 60 15.70 -17.73 1.23
C LYS A 60 15.52 -17.09 2.61
N PRO A 61 16.15 -17.65 3.66
CA PRO A 61 16.19 -17.01 4.96
C PRO A 61 16.69 -15.57 4.85
N HIS A 62 16.12 -14.65 5.65
CA HIS A 62 16.42 -13.21 5.70
C HIS A 62 16.13 -12.40 4.42
N GLU A 63 15.73 -13.03 3.33
CA GLU A 63 15.29 -12.27 2.13
C GLU A 63 13.96 -11.58 2.37
N THR A 64 13.77 -10.44 1.69
CA THR A 64 12.48 -9.72 1.71
C THR A 64 11.40 -10.57 1.07
N PHE A 65 10.23 -10.65 1.70
CA PHE A 65 9.09 -11.37 1.17
C PHE A 65 8.68 -10.84 -0.22
N PRO A 66 8.62 -11.69 -1.24
CA PRO A 66 8.20 -11.28 -2.59
C PRO A 66 6.67 -11.10 -2.61
N ALA A 67 6.19 -9.87 -2.56
CA ALA A 67 4.76 -9.55 -2.48
C ALA A 67 3.90 -10.19 -3.60
N ILE A 68 4.50 -10.38 -4.79
CA ILE A 68 3.85 -11.04 -5.93
C ILE A 68 3.57 -12.53 -5.71
N GLU A 69 4.23 -13.16 -4.74
CA GLU A 69 4.05 -14.55 -4.37
C GLU A 69 3.15 -14.73 -3.14
N SER A 70 2.41 -13.67 -2.75
CA SER A 70 1.42 -13.74 -1.67
C SER A 70 0.35 -14.79 -1.99
N SER A 71 0.02 -15.64 -1.00
CA SER A 71 -0.88 -16.80 -1.11
C SER A 71 -0.40 -17.88 -2.10
N ARG A 72 0.84 -17.79 -2.63
CA ARG A 72 1.45 -18.85 -3.44
C ARG A 72 1.52 -20.15 -2.64
N ARG A 73 1.10 -21.25 -3.26
CA ARG A 73 1.21 -22.58 -2.67
C ARG A 73 2.63 -23.11 -2.80
N VAL A 74 3.23 -23.45 -1.65
CA VAL A 74 4.59 -23.99 -1.55
C VAL A 74 4.63 -25.23 -0.68
N THR A 75 5.70 -26.03 -0.82
CA THR A 75 6.03 -27.10 0.13
C THR A 75 7.25 -26.72 0.96
N ALA A 76 7.25 -27.16 2.21
CA ALA A 76 8.39 -27.09 3.10
C ALA A 76 8.54 -28.40 3.86
N GLN A 77 9.77 -28.92 3.93
CA GLN A 77 10.09 -30.13 4.67
C GLN A 77 10.92 -29.76 5.90
N GLY A 78 10.59 -30.33 7.03
CA GLY A 78 11.33 -30.07 8.26
C GLY A 78 10.71 -30.71 9.47
N ARG A 79 11.10 -30.20 10.64
CA ARG A 79 10.71 -30.70 11.95
C ARG A 79 10.15 -29.55 12.78
N TYR A 80 8.97 -29.74 13.35
CA TYR A 80 8.38 -28.76 14.26
C TYR A 80 9.20 -28.57 15.55
N GLU A 81 9.16 -27.33 16.07
CA GLU A 81 9.64 -27.00 17.43
C GLU A 81 8.41 -26.76 18.36
N PRO A 82 7.79 -27.80 18.94
CA PRO A 82 6.56 -27.68 19.73
C PRO A 82 6.68 -26.76 20.95
N ASP A 83 7.90 -26.61 21.48
CA ASP A 83 8.15 -25.75 22.64
C ASP A 83 8.08 -24.27 22.32
N LYS A 84 8.19 -23.91 21.03
CA LYS A 84 8.05 -22.56 20.54
C LYS A 84 6.66 -22.27 19.94
N GLN A 85 5.70 -23.19 20.13
CA GLN A 85 4.32 -22.94 19.73
C GLN A 85 3.76 -21.74 20.49
N PHE A 86 3.08 -20.86 19.79
CA PHE A 86 2.35 -19.75 20.37
C PHE A 86 0.98 -19.59 19.73
N LEU A 87 0.10 -18.87 20.41
CA LEU A 87 -1.24 -18.57 19.95
C LEU A 87 -1.34 -17.11 19.54
N VAL A 88 -2.03 -16.84 18.44
CA VAL A 88 -2.36 -15.47 18.07
C VAL A 88 -3.82 -15.22 18.41
N ALA A 89 -4.01 -14.33 19.38
CA ALA A 89 -5.33 -13.99 19.91
C ALA A 89 -6.17 -13.15 18.94
N ASP A 90 -7.45 -12.98 19.27
CA ASP A 90 -8.39 -12.11 18.57
C ASP A 90 -8.59 -12.47 17.08
N ARG A 91 -8.49 -13.77 16.77
CA ARG A 91 -8.74 -14.29 15.43
C ARG A 91 -10.18 -14.78 15.28
N ARG A 92 -10.66 -14.72 14.05
CA ARG A 92 -12.00 -15.19 13.69
C ARG A 92 -11.93 -16.18 12.55
N LEU A 93 -12.72 -17.26 12.67
CA LEU A 93 -12.97 -18.22 11.60
C LEU A 93 -14.45 -18.60 11.64
N ASP A 94 -15.14 -18.53 10.49
CA ASP A 94 -16.57 -18.88 10.34
C ASP A 94 -17.48 -18.23 11.40
N GLY A 95 -17.20 -16.96 11.72
CA GLY A 95 -17.97 -16.18 12.71
C GLY A 95 -17.57 -16.43 14.16
N GLN A 96 -16.77 -17.44 14.48
CA GLN A 96 -16.30 -17.74 15.81
C GLN A 96 -15.03 -16.96 16.15
N SER A 97 -14.94 -16.42 17.37
CA SER A 97 -13.71 -15.82 17.90
C SER A 97 -12.83 -16.88 18.56
N GLY A 98 -11.52 -16.74 18.40
CA GLY A 98 -10.57 -17.69 18.95
C GLY A 98 -9.13 -17.32 18.66
N TYR A 99 -8.31 -18.33 18.41
CA TYR A 99 -6.86 -18.22 18.34
C TYR A 99 -6.32 -18.95 17.12
N TRP A 100 -5.33 -18.39 16.46
CA TRP A 100 -4.50 -19.13 15.54
C TRP A 100 -3.43 -19.90 16.30
N VAL A 101 -3.23 -21.16 15.94
CA VAL A 101 -2.17 -22.02 16.48
C VAL A 101 -0.98 -21.95 15.54
N VAL A 102 0.13 -21.39 16.03
CA VAL A 102 1.32 -21.12 15.22
C VAL A 102 2.51 -21.85 15.83
N THR A 103 3.21 -22.65 15.02
CA THR A 103 4.39 -23.41 15.47
C THR A 103 5.52 -23.25 14.45
N PRO A 104 6.73 -22.84 14.85
CA PRO A 104 7.86 -22.81 13.95
C PRO A 104 8.33 -24.23 13.61
N MET A 105 8.90 -24.37 12.42
CA MET A 105 9.51 -25.59 11.90
C MET A 105 10.94 -25.30 11.46
N ILE A 106 11.90 -26.14 11.83
CA ILE A 106 13.25 -26.11 11.24
C ILE A 106 13.19 -26.71 9.86
N GLN A 107 13.41 -25.91 8.83
CA GLN A 107 13.41 -26.34 7.45
C GLN A 107 14.66 -27.20 7.18
N ARG A 108 14.46 -28.37 6.56
CA ARG A 108 15.49 -29.39 6.44
C ARG A 108 16.71 -28.94 5.64
N THR A 109 16.51 -28.21 4.56
CA THR A 109 17.58 -27.85 3.62
C THR A 109 18.42 -26.68 4.12
N THR A 110 17.79 -25.68 4.73
CA THR A 110 18.45 -24.43 5.16
C THR A 110 18.81 -24.39 6.63
N GLY A 111 18.18 -25.23 7.45
CA GLY A 111 18.28 -25.14 8.92
C GLY A 111 17.56 -23.94 9.53
N ALA A 112 17.02 -23.06 8.71
CA ALA A 112 16.30 -21.88 9.16
C ALA A 112 14.88 -22.22 9.64
N ARG A 113 14.36 -21.39 10.54
CA ARG A 113 12.99 -21.51 10.99
C ARG A 113 12.03 -20.98 9.95
N LEU A 114 10.94 -21.70 9.75
CA LEU A 114 9.77 -21.27 8.98
C LEU A 114 8.56 -21.33 9.92
N VAL A 115 7.84 -20.24 10.04
CA VAL A 115 6.65 -20.16 10.89
C VAL A 115 5.46 -20.78 10.16
N ILE A 116 4.75 -21.70 10.83
CA ILE A 116 3.60 -22.42 10.28
C ILE A 116 2.36 -22.10 11.10
N LEU A 117 1.37 -21.49 10.45
CA LEU A 117 0.01 -21.37 10.99
C LEU A 117 -0.70 -22.71 10.75
N ARG A 118 -0.80 -23.52 11.80
CA ARG A 118 -1.38 -24.86 11.74
C ARG A 118 -2.90 -24.86 11.65
N GLY A 119 -3.54 -23.85 12.23
CA GLY A 119 -4.99 -23.70 12.17
C GLY A 119 -5.54 -22.81 13.27
N PHE A 120 -6.83 -22.97 13.55
CA PHE A 120 -7.64 -22.17 14.47
C PHE A 120 -8.24 -23.05 15.55
N VAL A 121 -8.33 -22.51 16.77
CA VAL A 121 -9.04 -23.08 17.91
C VAL A 121 -9.87 -22.02 18.61
N THR A 122 -10.97 -22.42 19.23
CA THR A 122 -11.84 -21.50 19.97
C THR A 122 -11.33 -21.23 21.40
N SER A 123 -10.47 -22.10 21.93
CA SER A 123 -9.87 -21.91 23.25
C SER A 123 -8.39 -22.32 23.25
N PRO A 124 -7.54 -21.70 24.08
CA PRO A 124 -6.13 -22.05 24.19
C PRO A 124 -5.90 -23.51 24.58
N ALA A 125 -6.78 -24.11 25.36
CA ALA A 125 -6.66 -25.51 25.84
C ALA A 125 -6.80 -26.52 24.69
N ALA A 126 -7.45 -26.16 23.58
CA ALA A 126 -7.60 -27.03 22.42
C ALA A 126 -6.38 -27.00 21.47
N ALA A 127 -5.38 -26.18 21.76
CA ALA A 127 -4.21 -26.00 20.90
C ALA A 127 -3.17 -27.13 21.16
N SER A 128 -3.39 -28.31 20.60
CA SER A 128 -2.46 -29.43 20.70
C SER A 128 -1.09 -29.11 20.08
N LYS A 129 -0.02 -29.64 20.71
CA LYS A 129 1.35 -29.49 20.17
C LYS A 129 1.61 -30.58 19.11
N PRO A 130 2.32 -30.26 18.03
CA PRO A 130 2.68 -31.23 17.01
C PRO A 130 3.79 -32.16 17.53
N THR A 131 3.93 -33.31 16.87
CA THR A 131 5.07 -34.19 17.09
C THR A 131 6.36 -33.59 16.55
N ARG A 132 7.50 -34.03 17.07
CA ARG A 132 8.84 -33.62 16.60
C ARG A 132 9.35 -34.42 15.39
N ASN A 133 8.47 -35.16 14.72
CA ASN A 133 8.84 -35.93 13.54
C ASN A 133 9.01 -35.04 12.32
N ASP A 134 9.72 -35.57 11.33
CA ASP A 134 9.82 -34.91 10.03
C ASP A 134 8.44 -34.84 9.37
N VAL A 135 8.12 -33.70 8.83
CA VAL A 135 6.86 -33.43 8.18
C VAL A 135 7.09 -32.62 6.89
N THR A 136 6.28 -32.90 5.89
CA THR A 136 6.15 -32.05 4.69
C THR A 136 4.87 -31.24 4.82
N VAL A 137 4.99 -29.93 4.88
CA VAL A 137 3.86 -29.00 4.93
C VAL A 137 3.65 -28.42 3.55
N THR A 138 2.41 -28.49 3.05
CA THR A 138 1.96 -27.77 1.86
C THR A 138 1.05 -26.63 2.33
N GLY A 139 1.33 -25.40 1.90
CA GLY A 139 0.57 -24.26 2.40
C GLY A 139 0.68 -23.01 1.54
N GLY A 140 -0.18 -22.04 1.81
CA GLY A 140 -0.13 -20.72 1.21
C GLY A 140 0.87 -19.82 1.95
N MET A 141 1.75 -19.16 1.22
CA MET A 141 2.79 -18.29 1.76
C MET A 141 2.25 -16.87 2.04
N ALA A 142 2.61 -16.30 3.19
CA ALA A 142 2.24 -14.93 3.55
C ALA A 142 3.40 -14.20 4.24
N PRO A 143 3.47 -12.86 4.16
CA PRO A 143 4.42 -12.06 4.92
C PRO A 143 4.05 -12.05 6.41
N GLY A 144 5.03 -11.78 7.28
CA GLY A 144 4.76 -11.50 8.69
C GLY A 144 3.77 -10.34 8.88
N GLU A 145 3.08 -10.34 9.99
CA GLU A 145 2.14 -9.28 10.34
C GLU A 145 2.86 -8.13 11.06
N SER A 146 2.26 -6.95 11.03
CA SER A 146 2.75 -5.81 11.81
C SER A 146 2.64 -6.08 13.32
N PRO A 147 3.54 -5.50 14.14
CA PRO A 147 3.46 -5.59 15.58
C PRO A 147 2.07 -5.19 16.08
N SER A 148 1.49 -5.99 16.97
CA SER A 148 0.23 -5.65 17.66
C SER A 148 0.51 -4.86 18.92
N VAL A 149 -0.37 -3.88 19.21
CA VAL A 149 -0.35 -3.14 20.46
C VAL A 149 -1.20 -3.89 21.49
N GLY A 150 -0.62 -4.25 22.63
CA GLY A 150 -1.35 -4.92 23.71
C GLY A 150 -0.44 -5.81 24.58
N THR A 151 -0.97 -6.20 25.73
CA THR A 151 -0.32 -7.18 26.60
C THR A 151 -1.06 -8.51 26.49
N TYR A 152 -0.34 -9.55 26.18
CA TYR A 152 -0.89 -10.90 26.00
C TYR A 152 -0.33 -11.85 27.07
N PRO A 153 -1.09 -12.86 27.50
CA PRO A 153 -0.61 -13.92 28.39
C PRO A 153 0.60 -14.65 27.81
N ALA A 154 1.39 -15.31 28.66
CA ALA A 154 2.53 -16.10 28.22
C ALA A 154 2.12 -17.13 27.15
N GLY A 155 2.90 -17.25 26.09
CA GLY A 155 2.60 -18.11 24.94
C GLY A 155 1.53 -17.57 23.99
N GLN A 156 1.07 -16.34 24.18
CA GLN A 156 0.15 -15.67 23.27
C GLN A 156 0.78 -14.41 22.67
N SER A 157 0.27 -14.00 21.52
CA SER A 157 0.64 -12.76 20.82
C SER A 157 -0.60 -12.20 20.10
N GLY A 158 -0.61 -10.94 19.76
CA GLY A 158 -1.68 -10.36 18.94
C GLY A 158 -1.42 -10.48 17.43
N SER A 159 -0.18 -10.85 17.03
CA SER A 159 0.19 -10.95 15.61
C SER A 159 1.32 -11.96 15.38
N ILE A 160 1.52 -12.38 14.13
CA ILE A 160 2.69 -13.14 13.67
C ILE A 160 3.80 -12.14 13.32
N ASP A 161 4.38 -11.52 14.34
CA ASP A 161 5.50 -10.58 14.22
C ASP A 161 6.83 -11.34 14.06
N LEU A 162 7.25 -11.55 12.82
CA LEU A 162 8.47 -12.30 12.51
C LEU A 162 9.74 -11.63 13.04
N PRO A 163 9.94 -10.32 12.95
CA PRO A 163 11.05 -9.63 13.59
C PRO A 163 11.13 -9.84 15.10
N ALA A 164 10.02 -9.74 15.83
CA ALA A 164 9.98 -10.02 17.25
C ALA A 164 10.35 -11.48 17.57
N LYS A 165 9.85 -12.42 16.74
CA LYS A 165 10.17 -13.86 16.89
C LYS A 165 11.62 -14.18 16.55
N LEU A 166 12.23 -13.49 15.59
CA LEU A 166 13.66 -13.61 15.32
C LEU A 166 14.50 -13.18 16.54
N ASN A 167 14.15 -12.04 17.15
CA ASN A 167 14.83 -11.55 18.35
C ASN A 167 14.65 -12.50 19.56
N GLU A 168 13.46 -13.10 19.71
CA GLU A 168 13.15 -14.04 20.81
C GLU A 168 13.87 -15.39 20.65
N TRP A 169 13.92 -15.93 19.43
CA TRP A 169 14.42 -17.30 19.18
C TRP A 169 15.88 -17.34 18.73
N GLY A 170 16.39 -16.25 18.17
CA GLY A 170 17.71 -16.19 17.52
C GLY A 170 17.81 -17.08 16.28
N GLY A 171 18.99 -17.12 15.67
CA GLY A 171 19.27 -17.92 14.47
C GLY A 171 18.62 -17.39 13.20
N ASP A 172 18.40 -18.27 12.23
CA ASP A 172 17.89 -17.89 10.92
C ASP A 172 16.37 -18.09 10.82
N LEU A 173 15.68 -17.14 10.22
CA LEU A 173 14.24 -17.16 10.04
C LEU A 173 13.85 -16.74 8.62
N TYR A 174 12.86 -17.39 8.05
CA TYR A 174 12.23 -16.95 6.82
C TYR A 174 11.35 -15.71 7.08
N ASN A 175 11.38 -14.72 6.20
CA ASN A 175 10.51 -13.54 6.23
C ASN A 175 9.10 -13.85 5.69
N ALA A 176 8.61 -15.02 5.98
CA ALA A 176 7.31 -15.54 5.57
C ALA A 176 6.78 -16.50 6.63
N PHE A 177 5.45 -16.69 6.65
CA PHE A 177 4.83 -17.82 7.30
C PHE A 177 3.92 -18.57 6.32
N LEU A 178 3.57 -19.82 6.64
CA LEU A 178 2.67 -20.63 5.81
C LEU A 178 1.34 -20.85 6.52
N PHE A 179 0.24 -20.66 5.81
CA PHE A 179 -1.05 -21.23 6.16
C PHE A 179 -1.03 -22.71 5.79
N ALA A 180 -0.93 -23.61 6.75
CA ALA A 180 -0.86 -25.04 6.49
C ALA A 180 -2.18 -25.55 5.94
N LEU A 181 -2.17 -26.05 4.70
CA LEU A 181 -3.31 -26.70 4.05
C LEU A 181 -3.25 -28.21 4.22
N GLU A 182 -2.06 -28.79 4.08
CA GLU A 182 -1.81 -30.23 4.17
C GLU A 182 -0.50 -30.50 4.89
N GLU A 183 -0.46 -31.57 5.69
CA GLU A 183 0.75 -32.07 6.34
C GLU A 183 0.89 -33.57 6.07
N LYS A 184 2.10 -34.02 5.75
CA LYS A 184 2.42 -35.42 5.51
C LYS A 184 3.71 -35.81 6.28
N PRO A 185 3.66 -36.75 7.27
CA PRO A 185 2.44 -37.29 7.88
C PRO A 185 1.61 -36.19 8.57
N ASN A 186 0.33 -36.47 8.83
CA ASN A 186 -0.52 -35.52 9.57
C ASN A 186 0.05 -35.29 10.96
N ALA A 187 0.42 -34.04 11.24
CA ALA A 187 1.00 -33.61 12.52
C ALA A 187 0.06 -32.68 13.31
N THR A 188 -1.10 -32.38 12.73
CA THR A 188 -2.13 -31.52 13.33
C THR A 188 -3.33 -32.37 13.73
N ASP A 189 -3.74 -32.20 14.97
CA ASP A 189 -4.89 -32.85 15.59
C ASP A 189 -6.21 -32.30 14.97
N ASP A 190 -7.26 -33.12 14.94
CA ASP A 190 -8.61 -32.76 14.44
C ASP A 190 -9.27 -31.63 15.27
N SER A 191 -8.78 -31.33 16.48
CA SER A 191 -9.24 -30.19 17.29
C SER A 191 -8.84 -28.84 16.70
N ILE A 192 -7.88 -28.81 15.78
CA ILE A 192 -7.36 -27.61 15.12
C ILE A 192 -7.93 -27.49 13.72
N THR A 193 -8.83 -26.55 13.50
CA THR A 193 -9.45 -26.28 12.19
C THR A 193 -8.48 -25.57 11.27
N ARG A 194 -8.26 -26.08 10.05
CA ARG A 194 -7.39 -25.43 9.05
C ARG A 194 -7.92 -24.06 8.67
N VAL A 195 -7.00 -23.07 8.59
CA VAL A 195 -7.31 -21.70 8.13
C VAL A 195 -6.86 -21.58 6.69
N PRO A 196 -7.78 -21.32 5.75
CA PRO A 196 -7.38 -21.06 4.37
C PRO A 196 -6.55 -19.76 4.29
N PRO A 197 -5.53 -19.69 3.42
CA PRO A 197 -4.85 -18.44 3.17
C PRO A 197 -5.87 -17.41 2.66
N PRO A 198 -5.72 -16.13 3.06
CA PRO A 198 -6.61 -15.10 2.55
C PRO A 198 -6.54 -15.07 1.02
N PRO A 199 -7.67 -14.81 0.34
CA PRO A 199 -7.63 -14.61 -1.10
C PRO A 199 -6.61 -13.51 -1.39
N PRO A 200 -5.78 -13.68 -2.45
CA PRO A 200 -4.85 -12.64 -2.81
C PRO A 200 -5.64 -11.36 -3.03
N ASN A 201 -5.34 -10.36 -2.21
CA ASN A 201 -5.95 -9.05 -2.34
C ASN A 201 -5.14 -8.30 -3.40
N PRO A 202 -5.52 -8.33 -4.68
CA PRO A 202 -4.97 -7.38 -5.61
C PRO A 202 -5.37 -6.03 -5.02
N THR A 203 -4.38 -5.24 -4.56
CA THR A 203 -4.63 -3.87 -4.15
C THR A 203 -5.49 -3.27 -5.23
N HIS A 204 -6.75 -3.03 -4.91
CA HIS A 204 -7.84 -2.79 -5.85
C HIS A 204 -7.39 -1.88 -6.97
N GLY A 205 -7.42 -2.38 -8.19
CA GLY A 205 -6.70 -1.96 -9.37
C GLY A 205 -6.98 -0.60 -9.93
N PHE A 206 -7.40 0.37 -9.19
CA PHE A 206 -7.43 1.76 -9.59
C PHE A 206 -7.25 2.60 -8.34
N ARG A 207 -6.04 3.08 -8.12
CA ARG A 207 -5.82 4.05 -7.04
C ARG A 207 -6.46 5.37 -7.45
N PHE A 208 -7.74 5.52 -7.13
CA PHE A 208 -8.53 6.72 -7.44
C PHE A 208 -7.83 8.01 -7.01
N VAL A 209 -7.11 7.95 -5.89
CA VAL A 209 -6.28 9.06 -5.39
C VAL A 209 -5.19 9.45 -6.41
N ASN A 210 -4.48 8.48 -7.00
CA ASN A 210 -3.45 8.76 -8.00
C ASN A 210 -4.05 9.28 -9.32
N LEU A 211 -5.26 8.83 -9.68
CA LEU A 211 -5.99 9.39 -10.80
C LEU A 211 -6.36 10.85 -10.56
N MET A 212 -6.83 11.19 -9.36
CA MET A 212 -7.14 12.58 -8.99
C MET A 212 -5.89 13.46 -9.03
N TYR A 213 -4.75 12.96 -8.56
CA TYR A 213 -3.47 13.68 -8.69
C TYR A 213 -3.03 13.85 -10.15
N ALA A 214 -3.19 12.85 -11.00
CA ALA A 214 -2.91 12.98 -12.43
C ALA A 214 -3.76 14.10 -13.05
N PHE A 215 -5.06 14.11 -12.75
CA PHE A 215 -5.97 15.15 -13.20
C PHE A 215 -5.57 16.53 -12.68
N GLN A 216 -5.21 16.65 -11.41
CA GLN A 216 -4.75 17.90 -10.80
C GLN A 216 -3.52 18.48 -11.52
N TRP A 217 -2.53 17.67 -11.91
CA TRP A 217 -1.36 18.11 -12.65
C TRP A 217 -1.73 18.69 -14.02
N TRP A 218 -2.66 18.08 -14.72
CA TRP A 218 -3.12 18.56 -16.01
C TRP A 218 -3.95 19.85 -15.91
N VAL A 219 -4.75 19.98 -14.85
CA VAL A 219 -5.47 21.26 -14.58
C VAL A 219 -4.46 22.38 -14.32
N PHE A 220 -3.39 22.13 -13.58
CA PHE A 220 -2.33 23.12 -13.35
C PHE A 220 -1.59 23.48 -14.64
N ALA A 221 -1.33 22.53 -15.53
CA ALA A 221 -0.74 22.80 -16.83
C ALA A 221 -1.64 23.72 -17.68
N ILE A 222 -2.93 23.44 -17.74
CA ILE A 222 -3.91 24.29 -18.45
C ILE A 222 -3.96 25.68 -17.83
N PHE A 223 -3.94 25.77 -16.50
CA PHE A 223 -3.94 27.05 -15.79
C PHE A 223 -2.67 27.87 -16.09
N ALA A 224 -1.50 27.24 -16.14
CA ALA A 224 -0.25 27.91 -16.51
C ALA A 224 -0.30 28.48 -17.94
N ILE A 225 -0.86 27.72 -18.89
CA ILE A 225 -1.08 28.18 -20.27
C ILE A 225 -2.04 29.38 -20.28
N TYR A 226 -3.15 29.30 -19.53
CA TYR A 226 -4.12 30.39 -19.42
C TYR A 226 -3.50 31.68 -18.85
N VAL A 227 -2.71 31.55 -17.77
CA VAL A 227 -2.02 32.70 -17.15
C VAL A 227 -1.05 33.34 -18.15
N PHE A 228 -0.24 32.54 -18.85
CA PHE A 228 0.68 33.02 -19.86
C PHE A 228 -0.07 33.76 -21.00
N TRP A 229 -1.16 33.17 -21.52
CA TRP A 229 -2.01 33.81 -22.55
C TRP A 229 -2.59 35.11 -22.05
N ARG A 230 -3.09 35.16 -20.82
CA ARG A 230 -3.63 36.39 -20.23
C ARG A 230 -2.55 37.47 -20.09
N MET A 231 -1.37 37.12 -19.59
CA MET A 231 -0.24 38.07 -19.49
C MET A 231 0.14 38.64 -20.86
N LEU A 232 0.21 37.79 -21.88
CA LEU A 232 0.50 38.22 -23.26
C LEU A 232 -0.59 39.12 -23.80
N ARG A 233 -1.85 38.80 -23.56
CA ARG A 233 -2.99 39.63 -23.97
C ARG A 233 -2.96 41.01 -23.31
N ASP A 234 -2.73 41.05 -21.99
CA ASP A 234 -2.73 42.30 -21.23
C ASP A 234 -1.53 43.18 -21.60
N ASP A 235 -0.39 42.60 -22.00
CA ASP A 235 0.78 43.35 -22.53
C ASP A 235 0.53 43.91 -23.93
N VAL A 236 -0.30 43.25 -24.71
CA VAL A 236 -0.62 43.72 -26.11
C VAL A 236 -1.76 44.72 -26.15
N TYR A 237 -2.80 44.52 -25.35
CA TYR A 237 -4.06 45.31 -25.42
C TYR A 237 -4.26 46.24 -24.23
N GLY A 238 -3.40 46.20 -23.22
CA GLY A 238 -3.57 46.90 -21.96
C GLY A 238 -4.56 46.19 -21.02
N PRO A 239 -4.50 46.47 -19.71
CA PRO A 239 -5.48 45.97 -18.79
C PRO A 239 -6.86 46.55 -19.08
N PRO A 240 -7.97 45.78 -18.88
CA PRO A 240 -9.32 46.32 -19.09
C PRO A 240 -9.49 47.55 -18.18
N GLU A 241 -9.83 48.69 -18.80
CA GLU A 241 -10.11 49.92 -18.06
C GLU A 241 -11.16 49.62 -16.98
N ARG A 242 -10.78 49.79 -15.72
CA ARG A 242 -11.76 49.86 -14.63
C ARG A 242 -12.66 51.05 -14.99
N ARG A 243 -13.92 50.82 -15.34
CA ARG A 243 -14.95 51.85 -15.43
C ARG A 243 -14.83 52.69 -14.15
N ARG A 244 -14.22 53.88 -14.28
CA ARG A 244 -14.29 54.88 -13.23
C ARG A 244 -15.78 55.16 -13.04
N ARG A 245 -16.32 54.81 -11.91
CA ARG A 245 -17.60 55.33 -11.47
C ARG A 245 -17.47 56.87 -11.58
N PRO A 246 -18.36 57.58 -12.29
CA PRO A 246 -18.36 59.02 -12.23
C PRO A 246 -18.59 59.40 -10.77
N THR A 247 -17.62 60.05 -10.19
CA THR A 247 -17.78 60.75 -8.91
C THR A 247 -18.77 61.87 -9.19
N SER A 248 -19.96 61.72 -8.63
CA SER A 248 -20.97 62.79 -8.58
C SER A 248 -20.46 63.86 -7.60
N THR A 249 -19.69 64.80 -8.12
CA THR A 249 -19.30 66.00 -7.39
C THR A 249 -19.52 67.15 -8.33
N ASP A 250 -20.78 67.60 -8.42
CA ASP A 250 -21.17 68.93 -8.86
C ASP A 250 -22.63 69.11 -8.42
N ASN A 251 -22.82 69.47 -7.18
CA ASN A 251 -23.95 70.22 -6.73
C ASN A 251 -23.43 71.20 -5.66
N GLU A 252 -22.90 72.28 -6.18
CA GLU A 252 -22.72 73.52 -5.42
C GLU A 252 -24.06 74.27 -5.48
N PRO A 253 -24.71 74.53 -4.35
CA PRO A 253 -25.89 75.39 -4.33
C PRO A 253 -25.41 76.84 -4.32
N THR A 254 -25.75 77.54 -5.39
CA THR A 254 -25.63 79.00 -5.54
C THR A 254 -26.35 79.70 -4.41
N ALA A 255 -25.60 80.45 -3.63
CA ALA A 255 -26.12 81.42 -2.66
C ALA A 255 -27.00 82.46 -3.31
N VAL A 256 -28.26 82.55 -3.00
CA VAL A 256 -29.12 83.67 -3.27
C VAL A 256 -29.06 84.63 -2.12
N GLU A 257 -28.47 85.73 -2.33
CA GLU A 257 -28.50 86.96 -1.54
C GLU A 257 -29.90 87.56 -1.65
N GLU A 258 -30.63 87.65 -0.53
CA GLU A 258 -31.77 88.49 -0.36
C GLU A 258 -31.57 89.47 0.77
N SER A 259 -31.31 90.71 0.34
CA SER A 259 -31.43 91.95 1.09
C SER A 259 -32.88 92.33 1.33
N ASN A 260 -33.08 93.04 2.48
CA ASN A 260 -34.20 93.96 2.82
C ASN A 260 -35.30 93.44 3.76
N VAL A 261 -35.40 94.03 4.83
CA VAL A 261 -35.91 95.16 5.61
C VAL A 261 -36.03 94.78 7.04
#